data_fb0efad8dfa4e1bc48ac4e7dd4bb516b
#
_entry.id   fb0efad8dfa4e1bc48ac4e7dd4bb516b
#
_cell.length_a   1.000
_cell.length_b   1.000
_cell.length_c   1.000
_cell.angle_alpha   90.00
_cell.angle_beta   90.00
_cell.angle_gamma   90.00
#
_symmetry.space_group_name_H-M   'P 1'
#
loop_
_entity.id
_entity.type
_entity.pdbx_description
1 polymer ?
#
loop_
_entity_poly.entity_id
_entity_poly.type
_entity_poly.pdbx_seq_one_letter_code
_entity_poly.pdbx_strand_id
1 'polypeptide(L)'
;MEKLNATIRELGSEWEMMKSENMVILFNENSPQELRDISVVHDGEASEEVEAGDVMELGDKSYDILFVGGKANETLRELGHATFQFNGERDSDLPGTICLEKKEIPNLEIGQKVVIKSN
;
A
#
# COMPACT_ATOMS: atom_id res chain seq x y z
N MET A 1 -5.81 16.25 3.52
CA MET A 1 -6.39 15.34 4.53
C MET A 1 -5.74 13.95 4.40
N GLU A 2 -5.20 13.45 5.46
CA GLU A 2 -4.60 12.12 5.47
C GLU A 2 -5.67 11.05 5.68
N LYS A 3 -5.67 10.07 4.81
CA LYS A 3 -6.62 8.94 4.86
C LYS A 3 -6.00 7.72 5.51
N LEU A 4 -4.68 7.61 5.45
CA LEU A 4 -3.88 6.61 6.15
C LEU A 4 -2.59 7.27 6.57
N ASN A 5 -2.19 7.10 7.81
CA ASN A 5 -0.88 7.52 8.30
C ASN A 5 -0.34 6.38 9.13
N ALA A 6 0.67 5.71 8.62
CA ALA A 6 1.18 4.49 9.21
C ALA A 6 2.69 4.54 9.32
N THR A 7 3.21 3.77 10.26
CA THR A 7 4.65 3.55 10.39
C THR A 7 4.92 2.08 10.07
N ILE A 8 5.96 1.84 9.28
CA ILE A 8 6.38 0.47 8.94
C ILE A 8 6.97 -0.17 10.20
N ARG A 9 6.42 -1.32 10.57
CA ARG A 9 6.84 -2.05 11.78
C ARG A 9 7.62 -3.31 11.47
N GLU A 10 7.40 -3.88 10.28
CA GLU A 10 8.09 -5.10 9.86
C GLU A 10 8.13 -5.16 8.35
N LEU A 11 9.22 -5.70 7.81
CA LEU A 11 9.34 -5.98 6.38
C LEU A 11 9.43 -7.50 6.23
N GLY A 12 8.47 -8.08 5.51
CA GLY A 12 8.47 -9.52 5.28
C GLY A 12 9.73 -9.96 4.54
N SER A 13 10.12 -11.20 4.75
CA SER A 13 11.37 -11.73 4.17
C SER A 13 11.39 -11.70 2.64
N GLU A 14 10.21 -11.65 2.01
CA GLU A 14 10.09 -11.64 0.56
C GLU A 14 9.50 -10.34 -0.01
N TRP A 15 9.49 -9.27 0.80
CA TRP A 15 8.92 -8.01 0.32
C TRP A 15 9.73 -7.44 -0.86
N GLU A 16 11.04 -7.70 -0.90
CA GLU A 16 11.86 -7.22 -2.02
C GLU A 16 11.57 -7.95 -3.32
N MET A 17 11.14 -9.21 -3.23
CA MET A 17 10.69 -9.94 -4.40
C MET A 17 9.40 -9.29 -4.94
N MET A 18 8.49 -8.90 -4.05
CA MET A 18 7.28 -8.17 -4.46
C MET A 18 7.65 -6.83 -5.10
N LYS A 19 8.62 -6.13 -4.52
CA LYS A 19 9.12 -4.87 -5.07
C LYS A 19 9.64 -5.07 -6.50
N SER A 20 10.34 -6.16 -6.75
CA SER A 20 10.86 -6.47 -8.09
C SER A 20 9.74 -6.71 -9.11
N GLU A 21 8.53 -7.02 -8.63
CA GLU A 21 7.33 -7.15 -9.44
C GLU A 21 6.52 -5.85 -9.47
N ASN A 22 7.11 -4.74 -9.04
CA ASN A 22 6.48 -3.42 -8.94
C ASN A 22 5.27 -3.41 -8.01
N MET A 23 5.36 -4.13 -6.92
CA MET A 23 4.25 -4.36 -6.02
C MET A 23 4.65 -4.16 -4.58
N VAL A 24 3.76 -3.55 -3.79
CA VAL A 24 3.87 -3.48 -2.33
C VAL A 24 2.56 -3.98 -1.76
N ILE A 25 2.64 -4.95 -0.87
CA ILE A 25 1.47 -5.46 -0.16
C ILE A 25 1.51 -4.91 1.27
N LEU A 26 0.50 -4.13 1.64
CA LEU A 26 0.38 -3.62 3.01
C LEU A 26 -0.53 -4.54 3.81
N PHE A 27 -0.20 -4.71 5.08
CA PHE A 27 -1.02 -5.44 6.03
C PHE A 27 -0.75 -4.88 7.43
N ASN A 28 -1.74 -4.92 8.31
CA ASN A 28 -1.53 -4.46 9.68
C ASN A 28 -0.81 -5.53 10.52
N GLU A 29 -0.55 -5.22 11.79
CA GLU A 29 0.23 -6.09 12.65
C GLU A 29 -0.45 -7.41 13.02
N ASN A 30 -1.74 -7.55 12.69
CA ASN A 30 -2.49 -8.79 12.93
C ASN A 30 -2.43 -9.76 11.74
N SER A 31 -1.58 -9.51 10.76
CA SER A 31 -1.49 -10.35 9.57
C SER A 31 -1.07 -11.78 9.91
N PRO A 32 -1.65 -12.79 9.23
CA PRO A 32 -1.18 -14.17 9.37
C PRO A 32 0.26 -14.31 8.89
N GLN A 33 1.01 -15.25 9.46
CA GLN A 33 2.42 -15.43 9.13
C GLN A 33 2.67 -15.62 7.62
N GLU A 34 1.82 -16.38 6.97
CA GLU A 34 1.97 -16.67 5.53
C GLU A 34 1.92 -15.41 4.67
N LEU A 35 1.07 -14.45 5.06
CA LEU A 35 0.94 -13.18 4.34
C LEU A 35 1.97 -12.16 4.82
N ARG A 36 2.43 -12.32 6.07
CA ARG A 36 3.41 -11.43 6.66
C ARG A 36 4.74 -11.48 5.92
N ASP A 37 5.12 -12.65 5.41
CA ASP A 37 6.39 -12.82 4.71
C ASP A 37 6.47 -12.02 3.42
N ILE A 38 5.35 -11.75 2.77
CA ILE A 38 5.32 -10.97 1.52
C ILE A 38 4.90 -9.53 1.75
N SER A 39 4.59 -9.14 2.98
CA SER A 39 3.97 -7.86 3.29
C SER A 39 4.94 -6.86 3.89
N VAL A 40 4.58 -5.58 3.71
CA VAL A 40 5.09 -4.48 4.52
C VAL A 40 4.06 -4.29 5.62
N VAL A 41 4.45 -4.59 6.86
CA VAL A 41 3.55 -4.57 8.01
C VAL A 41 3.59 -3.19 8.65
N HIS A 42 2.43 -2.62 8.92
CA HIS A 42 2.31 -1.26 9.45
C HIS A 42 1.34 -1.20 10.63
N ASP A 43 1.32 -0.06 11.31
CA ASP A 43 0.52 0.16 12.50
C ASP A 43 -0.63 1.16 12.31
N GLY A 44 -0.90 1.58 11.07
CA GLY A 44 -1.90 2.59 10.81
C GLY A 44 -3.29 2.04 10.60
N GLU A 45 -4.27 2.95 10.64
CA GLU A 45 -5.67 2.63 10.34
C GLU A 45 -6.15 3.60 9.26
N ALA A 46 -6.89 3.07 8.29
CA ALA A 46 -7.49 3.90 7.26
C ALA A 46 -8.73 4.59 7.84
N SER A 47 -8.74 5.92 7.80
CA SER A 47 -9.83 6.72 8.38
C SER A 47 -10.87 7.13 7.35
N GLU A 48 -10.51 7.11 6.07
CA GLU A 48 -11.37 7.56 4.97
C GLU A 48 -11.13 6.67 3.75
N GLU A 49 -12.07 6.66 2.84
CA GLU A 49 -11.92 5.88 1.60
C GLU A 49 -10.87 6.50 0.68
N VAL A 50 -10.01 5.65 0.16
CA VAL A 50 -8.99 6.03 -0.82
C VAL A 50 -9.64 6.07 -2.20
N GLU A 51 -9.30 7.07 -2.98
CA GLU A 51 -9.87 7.29 -4.30
C GLU A 51 -8.78 7.55 -5.33
N ALA A 52 -9.09 7.29 -6.60
CA ALA A 52 -8.22 7.71 -7.70
C ALA A 52 -8.05 9.24 -7.61
N GLY A 53 -6.83 9.71 -7.80
CA GLY A 53 -6.48 11.12 -7.62
C GLY A 53 -5.83 11.43 -6.28
N ASP A 54 -5.95 10.52 -5.33
CA ASP A 54 -5.22 10.65 -4.07
C ASP A 54 -3.73 10.38 -4.30
N VAL A 55 -2.92 10.67 -3.30
CA VAL A 55 -1.47 10.50 -3.35
C VAL A 55 -1.01 9.56 -2.24
N MET A 56 -0.13 8.63 -2.58
CA MET A 56 0.53 7.77 -1.61
C MET A 56 1.98 8.21 -1.45
N GLU A 57 2.42 8.32 -0.21
CA GLU A 57 3.82 8.60 0.10
C GLU A 57 4.45 7.36 0.75
N LEU A 58 5.58 6.92 0.20
CA LEU A 58 6.40 5.85 0.76
C LEU A 58 7.78 6.44 1.07
N GLY A 59 8.06 6.65 2.35
CA GLY A 59 9.28 7.34 2.74
C GLY A 59 9.28 8.74 2.13
N ASP A 60 10.27 9.03 1.28
CA ASP A 60 10.41 10.34 0.63
C ASP A 60 9.87 10.39 -0.80
N LYS A 61 9.22 9.34 -1.27
CA LYS A 61 8.66 9.25 -2.62
C LYS A 61 7.15 9.39 -2.61
N SER A 62 6.60 10.03 -3.64
CA SER A 62 5.16 10.24 -3.82
C SER A 62 4.68 9.62 -5.12
N TYR A 63 3.47 9.10 -5.10
CA TYR A 63 2.85 8.42 -6.25
C TYR A 63 1.39 8.81 -6.35
N ASP A 64 0.95 9.15 -7.56
CA ASP A 64 -0.48 9.38 -7.81
C ASP A 64 -1.21 8.05 -7.85
N ILE A 65 -2.35 7.97 -7.17
CA ILE A 65 -3.22 6.80 -7.22
C ILE A 65 -4.12 6.94 -8.44
N LEU A 66 -4.09 5.93 -9.31
CA LEU A 66 -4.77 5.94 -10.60
C LEU A 66 -6.07 5.15 -10.61
N PHE A 67 -6.15 4.11 -9.77
CA PHE A 67 -7.30 3.21 -9.73
C PHE A 67 -7.38 2.53 -8.36
N VAL A 68 -8.59 2.37 -7.85
CA VAL A 68 -8.83 1.67 -6.58
C VAL A 68 -9.85 0.58 -6.83
N GLY A 69 -9.47 -0.67 -6.59
CA GLY A 69 -10.33 -1.83 -6.74
C GLY A 69 -11.51 -1.82 -5.78
N GLY A 70 -12.57 -2.50 -6.16
CA GLY A 70 -13.85 -2.43 -5.44
C GLY A 70 -13.83 -2.96 -4.00
N LYS A 71 -12.83 -3.76 -3.64
CA LYS A 71 -12.70 -4.30 -2.28
C LYS A 71 -11.53 -3.70 -1.51
N ALA A 72 -10.70 -2.87 -2.15
CA ALA A 72 -9.48 -2.37 -1.54
C ALA A 72 -9.76 -1.53 -0.28
N ASN A 73 -10.77 -0.67 -0.33
CA ASN A 73 -11.11 0.16 0.82
C ASN A 73 -11.62 -0.66 2.00
N GLU A 74 -12.37 -1.71 1.73
CA GLU A 74 -12.88 -2.59 2.77
C GLU A 74 -11.71 -3.28 3.50
N THR A 75 -10.77 -3.86 2.75
CA THR A 75 -9.64 -4.57 3.36
C THR A 75 -8.66 -3.61 4.02
N LEU A 76 -8.49 -2.39 3.49
CA LEU A 76 -7.67 -1.38 4.16
C LEU A 76 -8.27 -1.01 5.51
N ARG A 77 -9.58 -0.81 5.56
CA ARG A 77 -10.27 -0.43 6.79
C ARG A 77 -10.22 -1.53 7.83
N GLU A 78 -10.45 -2.77 7.41
CA GLU A 78 -10.57 -3.89 8.34
C GLU A 78 -9.25 -4.54 8.72
N LEU A 79 -8.30 -4.59 7.77
CA LEU A 79 -7.07 -5.35 7.92
C LEU A 79 -5.81 -4.53 7.65
N GLY A 80 -5.97 -3.26 7.28
CA GLY A 80 -4.83 -2.46 6.83
C GLY A 80 -4.19 -3.04 5.57
N HIS A 81 -4.95 -3.81 4.80
CA HIS A 81 -4.45 -4.65 3.72
C HIS A 81 -4.94 -4.19 2.35
N ALA A 82 -4.00 -4.05 1.43
CA ALA A 82 -4.28 -3.88 0.01
C ALA A 82 -3.00 -4.20 -0.75
N THR A 83 -3.17 -4.55 -2.01
CA THR A 83 -2.05 -4.74 -2.92
C THR A 83 -1.89 -3.47 -3.74
N PHE A 84 -0.71 -2.87 -3.68
CA PHE A 84 -0.39 -1.64 -4.40
C PHE A 84 0.49 -1.98 -5.57
N GLN A 85 -0.01 -1.77 -6.80
CA GLN A 85 0.74 -2.06 -8.02
C GLN A 85 1.16 -0.76 -8.68
N PHE A 86 2.47 -0.58 -8.85
CA PHE A 86 3.08 0.62 -9.42
C PHE A 86 3.27 0.38 -10.92
N ASN A 87 2.16 0.19 -11.61
CA ASN A 87 2.14 -0.26 -13.01
C ASN A 87 1.63 0.79 -14.00
N GLY A 88 1.19 1.95 -13.52
CA GLY A 88 0.69 3.01 -14.38
C GLY A 88 -0.68 2.72 -15.00
N GLU A 89 -1.36 1.68 -14.56
CA GLU A 89 -2.64 1.28 -15.11
C GLU A 89 -3.80 2.02 -14.43
N ARG A 90 -4.88 2.22 -15.18
CA ARG A 90 -6.08 2.88 -14.65
C ARG A 90 -7.24 1.92 -14.46
N ASP A 91 -6.95 0.63 -14.45
CA ASP A 91 -7.95 -0.42 -14.27
C ASP A 91 -7.26 -1.71 -13.85
N SER A 92 -8.00 -2.57 -13.17
CA SER A 92 -7.52 -3.89 -12.77
C SER A 92 -8.73 -4.79 -12.52
N ASP A 93 -8.57 -6.07 -12.84
CA ASP A 93 -9.59 -7.09 -12.55
C ASP A 93 -9.53 -7.58 -11.11
N LEU A 94 -8.51 -7.17 -10.37
CA LEU A 94 -8.30 -7.65 -9.00
C LEU A 94 -8.94 -6.67 -8.01
N PRO A 95 -9.98 -7.08 -7.28
CA PRO A 95 -10.76 -6.14 -6.45
C PRO A 95 -10.00 -5.57 -5.26
N GLY A 96 -8.94 -6.23 -4.79
CA GLY A 96 -8.12 -5.75 -3.68
C GLY A 96 -6.91 -4.93 -4.09
N THR A 97 -6.85 -4.49 -5.34
CA THR A 97 -5.67 -3.83 -5.90
C THR A 97 -5.90 -2.33 -6.05
N ILE A 98 -4.84 -1.57 -5.74
CA ILE A 98 -4.75 -0.14 -5.99
C ILE A 98 -3.60 0.06 -6.98
N CYS A 99 -3.87 0.72 -8.11
CA CYS A 99 -2.87 0.99 -9.13
C CYS A 99 -2.35 2.41 -8.99
N LEU A 100 -1.04 2.58 -9.11
CA LEU A 100 -0.37 3.86 -8.95
C LEU A 100 0.52 4.13 -10.15
N GLU A 101 1.06 5.35 -10.21
CA GLU A 101 2.04 5.72 -11.23
C GLU A 101 3.15 4.69 -11.32
N LYS A 102 3.62 4.45 -12.54
CA LYS A 102 4.75 3.55 -12.76
C LYS A 102 6.04 4.29 -12.48
N LYS A 103 6.47 4.21 -11.22
CA LYS A 103 7.72 4.84 -10.74
C LYS A 103 8.41 3.84 -9.83
N GLU A 104 9.71 4.03 -9.67
CA GLU A 104 10.52 3.15 -8.84
C GLU A 104 10.02 3.15 -7.38
N ILE A 105 9.95 1.96 -6.80
CA ILE A 105 9.64 1.78 -5.39
C ILE A 105 10.95 1.93 -4.61
N PRO A 106 11.01 2.79 -3.58
CA PRO A 106 12.26 2.98 -2.83
C PRO A 106 12.55 1.77 -1.94
N ASN A 107 13.77 1.68 -1.47
CA ASN A 107 14.08 0.73 -0.41
C ASN A 107 13.38 1.20 0.86
N LEU A 108 12.61 0.33 1.46
CA LEU A 108 11.85 0.65 2.67
C LEU A 108 12.61 0.17 3.92
N GLU A 109 12.40 0.87 5.02
CA GLU A 109 13.01 0.54 6.30
C GLU A 109 11.97 0.61 7.40
N ILE A 110 12.15 -0.20 8.43
CA ILE A 110 11.30 -0.13 9.62
C ILE A 110 11.43 1.26 10.23
N GLY A 111 10.28 1.84 10.59
CA GLY A 111 10.22 3.20 11.12
C GLY A 111 9.84 4.27 10.11
N GLN A 112 9.90 3.95 8.83
CA GLN A 112 9.49 4.91 7.79
C GLN A 112 7.96 5.01 7.73
N LYS A 113 7.50 6.13 7.19
CA LYS A 113 6.07 6.42 7.07
C LYS A 113 5.48 5.94 5.76
N VAL A 114 4.24 5.48 5.84
CA VAL A 114 3.37 5.24 4.70
C VAL A 114 2.15 6.12 4.89
N VAL A 115 1.92 7.02 3.96
CA VAL A 115 0.82 7.99 4.06
C VAL A 115 0.01 7.96 2.77
N ILE A 116 -1.32 7.94 2.91
CA ILE A 116 -2.23 8.15 1.77
C ILE A 116 -3.04 9.38 2.11
N LYS A 117 -3.08 10.33 1.20
CA LYS A 117 -3.77 11.59 1.44
C LYS A 117 -4.48 12.08 0.19
N SER A 118 -5.50 12.90 0.38
CA SER A 118 -6.17 13.56 -0.73
C SER A 118 -5.23 14.60 -1.35
N ASN A 119 -5.34 14.72 -2.64
CA ASN A 119 -4.50 15.65 -3.40
C ASN A 119 -5.06 17.08 -3.31
#